data_08dc77641aa462ae2d81e692d8bc491b
#
_entry.id   08dc77641aa462ae2d81e692d8bc491b
#
_cell.length_a   1.000
_cell.length_b   1.000
_cell.length_c   1.000
_cell.angle_alpha   90.00
_cell.angle_beta   90.00
_cell.angle_gamma   90.00
#
_symmetry.space_group_name_H-M   'P 1'
#
loop_
_entity.id
_entity.type
_entity.pdbx_description
1 polymer ?
#
loop_
_entity_poly.entity_id
_entity_poly.type
_entity_poly.pdbx_seq_one_letter_code
_entity_poly.pdbx_strand_id
1 'polypeptide(L)'
;MKKTVLIFVALMAIGMGAYAQKGMKAKKVLVTYFSATGVTKAVAQQLAEVADADLYEITPVQLYTADDLDWRNKQSRSSVEMKDKGSRPAIKGSVKNMQGYETVYIGFPIWWNTCPRIINTFIEAHDLKGKAVIPFATSGSSSISNSCSDLKRTYPNIDWKEGKLLNGATKQDLEKWVK
;
A
#
# COMPACT_ATOMS: atom_id res chain seq x y z
N MET A 1 -0.99 88.27 1.39
CA MET A 1 -1.22 87.36 0.21
C MET A 1 -0.49 86.11 0.51
N LYS A 2 -1.21 85.07 1.00
CA LYS A 2 -0.64 83.78 1.38
C LYS A 2 -0.87 82.82 0.22
N LYS A 3 0.23 82.31 -0.38
CA LYS A 3 0.19 81.27 -1.44
C LYS A 3 0.15 79.89 -0.78
N THR A 4 -0.94 79.18 -0.93
CA THR A 4 -1.13 77.82 -0.49
C THR A 4 -0.61 76.90 -1.59
N VAL A 5 0.43 76.12 -1.28
CA VAL A 5 0.97 75.04 -2.17
C VAL A 5 0.24 73.77 -1.81
N LEU A 6 -0.54 73.22 -2.74
CA LEU A 6 -1.14 71.88 -2.66
C LEU A 6 -0.10 70.84 -3.11
N ILE A 7 0.32 69.96 -2.19
CA ILE A 7 1.13 68.82 -2.52
C ILE A 7 0.21 67.64 -2.79
N PHE A 8 0.17 67.20 -4.04
CA PHE A 8 -0.48 65.93 -4.42
C PHE A 8 0.44 64.79 -4.06
N VAL A 9 0.03 64.00 -3.05
CA VAL A 9 0.67 62.71 -2.77
C VAL A 9 -0.05 61.64 -3.58
N ALA A 10 0.59 61.17 -4.63
CA ALA A 10 0.12 59.99 -5.41
C ALA A 10 0.43 58.70 -4.63
N LEU A 11 -0.57 58.08 -4.05
CA LEU A 11 -0.46 56.73 -3.51
C LEU A 11 -0.37 55.72 -4.69
N MET A 12 0.83 55.23 -4.95
CA MET A 12 1.01 54.02 -5.76
C MET A 12 0.59 52.79 -4.93
N ALA A 13 -0.59 52.25 -5.18
CA ALA A 13 -1.00 50.95 -4.70
C ALA A 13 -0.21 49.88 -5.47
N ILE A 14 0.84 49.36 -4.85
CA ILE A 14 1.56 48.18 -5.34
C ILE A 14 0.62 47.00 -5.10
N GLY A 15 -0.07 46.58 -6.14
CA GLY A 15 -0.84 45.32 -6.13
C GLY A 15 0.12 44.11 -5.98
N MET A 16 0.34 43.67 -4.74
CA MET A 16 0.92 42.35 -4.50
C MET A 16 -0.09 41.31 -4.92
N GLY A 17 0.04 40.83 -6.17
CA GLY A 17 -0.65 39.64 -6.63
C GLY A 17 -0.23 38.48 -5.75
N ALA A 18 -1.10 38.07 -4.85
CA ALA A 18 -0.96 36.81 -4.13
C ALA A 18 -1.04 35.67 -5.17
N TYR A 19 0.09 35.22 -5.65
CA TYR A 19 0.18 33.94 -6.34
C TYR A 19 -0.16 32.91 -5.29
N ALA A 20 -1.40 32.45 -5.29
CA ALA A 20 -1.82 31.26 -4.55
C ALA A 20 -0.97 30.09 -5.07
N GLN A 21 0.09 29.77 -4.35
CA GLN A 21 0.89 28.57 -4.56
C GLN A 21 -0.08 27.42 -4.32
N LYS A 22 -0.59 26.83 -5.40
CA LYS A 22 -1.43 25.64 -5.36
C LYS A 22 -0.55 24.55 -4.76
N GLY A 23 -0.63 24.39 -3.42
CA GLY A 23 0.13 23.40 -2.70
C GLY A 23 -0.10 22.06 -3.38
N MET A 24 0.93 21.47 -3.98
CA MET A 24 0.87 20.12 -4.47
C MET A 24 0.50 19.27 -3.26
N LYS A 25 -0.73 18.71 -3.29
CA LYS A 25 -1.22 17.80 -2.25
C LYS A 25 -0.23 16.64 -2.23
N ALA A 26 0.47 16.46 -1.12
CA ALA A 26 1.42 15.35 -0.98
C ALA A 26 0.71 14.06 -1.40
N LYS A 27 1.35 13.28 -2.26
CA LYS A 27 0.81 11.98 -2.71
C LYS A 27 0.67 11.11 -1.48
N LYS A 28 -0.55 10.68 -1.19
CA LYS A 28 -0.80 9.77 -0.07
C LYS A 28 -0.42 8.36 -0.47
N VAL A 29 0.41 7.77 0.35
CA VAL A 29 0.88 6.39 0.22
C VAL A 29 0.23 5.54 1.29
N LEU A 30 -0.21 4.35 0.93
CA LEU A 30 -0.74 3.36 1.85
C LEU A 30 0.11 2.08 1.77
N VAL A 31 0.53 1.57 2.92
CA VAL A 31 1.12 0.23 3.04
C VAL A 31 0.07 -0.68 3.64
N THR A 32 -0.41 -1.65 2.87
CA THR A 32 -1.31 -2.70 3.34
C THR A 32 -0.56 -4.01 3.45
N TYR A 33 -0.93 -4.87 4.38
CA TYR A 33 -0.29 -6.18 4.49
C TYR A 33 -1.18 -7.21 5.20
N PHE A 34 -0.96 -8.47 4.84
CA PHE A 34 -1.38 -9.62 5.61
C PHE A 34 -0.15 -10.30 6.23
N SER A 35 -0.24 -10.69 7.50
CA SER A 35 0.83 -11.41 8.19
C SER A 35 0.26 -12.40 9.19
N ALA A 36 0.48 -13.69 8.97
CA ALA A 36 0.01 -14.74 9.87
C ALA A 36 0.96 -14.97 11.06
N THR A 37 2.29 -14.73 10.87
CA THR A 37 3.33 -15.03 11.86
C THR A 37 4.13 -13.80 12.32
N GLY A 38 3.76 -12.60 11.86
CA GLY A 38 4.44 -11.35 12.22
C GLY A 38 5.60 -10.95 11.31
N VAL A 39 6.13 -11.86 10.47
CA VAL A 39 7.30 -11.57 9.62
C VAL A 39 7.00 -10.46 8.62
N THR A 40 5.92 -10.59 7.82
CA THR A 40 5.51 -9.55 6.86
C THR A 40 5.13 -8.25 7.58
N LYS A 41 4.51 -8.32 8.77
CA LYS A 41 4.17 -7.17 9.60
C LYS A 41 5.38 -6.31 9.94
N ALA A 42 6.47 -6.93 10.38
CA ALA A 42 7.70 -6.19 10.73
C ALA A 42 8.26 -5.41 9.54
N VAL A 43 8.26 -6.02 8.35
CA VAL A 43 8.69 -5.36 7.11
C VAL A 43 7.73 -4.24 6.70
N ALA A 44 6.41 -4.48 6.80
CA ALA A 44 5.40 -3.48 6.46
C ALA A 44 5.48 -2.22 7.35
N GLN A 45 5.76 -2.39 8.63
CA GLN A 45 5.96 -1.27 9.56
C GLN A 45 7.17 -0.42 9.18
N GLN A 46 8.32 -1.04 8.89
CA GLN A 46 9.50 -0.33 8.44
C GLN A 46 9.28 0.37 7.09
N LEU A 47 8.58 -0.29 6.16
CA LEU A 47 8.26 0.30 4.86
C LEU A 47 7.34 1.52 5.02
N ALA A 48 6.34 1.45 5.90
CA ALA A 48 5.44 2.57 6.15
C ALA A 48 6.19 3.78 6.73
N GLU A 49 7.14 3.56 7.65
CA GLU A 49 8.00 4.64 8.18
C GLU A 49 8.85 5.30 7.08
N VAL A 50 9.49 4.49 6.23
CA VAL A 50 10.39 4.97 5.17
C VAL A 50 9.62 5.69 4.07
N ALA A 51 8.42 5.22 3.73
CA ALA A 51 7.57 5.80 2.69
C ALA A 51 6.70 6.96 3.18
N ASP A 52 6.76 7.33 4.46
CA ASP A 52 5.82 8.27 5.11
C ASP A 52 4.35 7.92 4.78
N ALA A 53 4.02 6.64 4.95
CA ALA A 53 2.77 6.04 4.53
C ALA A 53 1.85 5.68 5.69
N ASP A 54 0.54 5.74 5.43
CA ASP A 54 -0.43 5.14 6.33
C ASP A 54 -0.28 3.60 6.31
N LEU A 55 -0.49 2.93 7.44
CA LEU A 55 -0.35 1.48 7.57
C LEU A 55 -1.71 0.83 7.83
N TYR A 56 -2.03 -0.25 7.10
CA TYR A 56 -3.25 -1.02 7.27
C TYR A 56 -2.99 -2.53 7.30
N GLU A 57 -3.39 -3.19 8.39
CA GLU A 57 -3.33 -4.65 8.50
C GLU A 57 -4.58 -5.31 7.93
N ILE A 58 -4.41 -6.17 6.94
CA ILE A 58 -5.48 -7.02 6.41
C ILE A 58 -5.72 -8.14 7.43
N THR A 59 -6.68 -7.94 8.30
CA THR A 59 -6.96 -8.85 9.42
C THR A 59 -8.06 -9.84 9.02
N PRO A 60 -7.82 -11.17 9.06
CA PRO A 60 -8.87 -12.14 8.81
C PRO A 60 -9.91 -12.12 9.95
N VAL A 61 -11.18 -12.38 9.64
CA VAL A 61 -12.24 -12.51 10.65
C VAL A 61 -11.90 -13.63 11.63
N GLN A 62 -11.44 -14.77 11.11
CA GLN A 62 -10.90 -15.87 11.89
C GLN A 62 -9.38 -15.88 11.77
N LEU A 63 -8.68 -15.64 12.87
CA LEU A 63 -7.21 -15.68 12.89
C LEU A 63 -6.71 -17.09 12.55
N TYR A 64 -5.54 -17.18 11.92
CA TYR A 64 -4.90 -18.46 11.65
C TYR A 64 -4.20 -18.96 12.91
N THR A 65 -4.50 -20.20 13.28
CA THR A 65 -3.77 -20.93 14.33
C THR A 65 -2.51 -21.60 13.74
N ALA A 66 -1.67 -22.17 14.59
CA ALA A 66 -0.52 -22.97 14.13
C ALA A 66 -0.97 -24.15 13.25
N ASP A 67 -2.06 -24.82 13.64
CA ASP A 67 -2.62 -25.95 12.88
C ASP A 67 -3.18 -25.51 11.52
N ASP A 68 -3.81 -24.32 11.46
CA ASP A 68 -4.28 -23.72 10.20
C ASP A 68 -3.12 -23.44 9.22
N LEU A 69 -1.92 -23.21 9.75
CA LEU A 69 -0.72 -22.87 8.96
C LEU A 69 0.17 -24.08 8.64
N ASP A 70 -0.17 -25.28 9.11
CA ASP A 70 0.62 -26.49 8.80
C ASP A 70 0.47 -26.85 7.32
N TRP A 71 1.37 -26.35 6.50
CA TRP A 71 1.41 -26.59 5.06
C TRP A 71 1.65 -28.06 4.66
N ARG A 72 2.10 -28.93 5.59
CA ARG A 72 2.26 -30.36 5.37
C ARG A 72 0.93 -31.09 5.49
N ASN A 73 0.01 -30.56 6.28
CA ASN A 73 -1.34 -31.07 6.41
C ASN A 73 -2.21 -30.56 5.25
N LYS A 74 -2.60 -31.44 4.33
CA LYS A 74 -3.46 -31.10 3.19
C LYS A 74 -4.87 -30.65 3.60
N GLN A 75 -5.28 -30.89 4.85
CA GLN A 75 -6.56 -30.50 5.43
C GLN A 75 -6.46 -29.23 6.27
N SER A 76 -5.26 -28.68 6.50
CA SER A 76 -5.12 -27.40 7.17
C SER A 76 -5.85 -26.32 6.40
N ARG A 77 -6.33 -25.30 7.09
CA ARG A 77 -7.08 -24.20 6.50
C ARG A 77 -6.30 -23.52 5.37
N SER A 78 -5.01 -23.21 5.60
CA SER A 78 -4.18 -22.60 4.56
C SER A 78 -4.02 -23.51 3.33
N SER A 79 -3.85 -24.82 3.51
CA SER A 79 -3.77 -25.79 2.40
C SER A 79 -5.06 -25.84 1.58
N VAL A 80 -6.22 -25.88 2.26
CA VAL A 80 -7.54 -25.90 1.61
C VAL A 80 -7.78 -24.60 0.85
N GLU A 81 -7.55 -23.45 1.48
CA GLU A 81 -7.70 -22.14 0.85
C GLU A 81 -6.79 -21.96 -0.37
N MET A 82 -5.53 -22.38 -0.28
CA MET A 82 -4.59 -22.25 -1.40
C MET A 82 -4.90 -23.16 -2.57
N LYS A 83 -5.46 -24.35 -2.33
CA LYS A 83 -5.92 -25.29 -3.37
C LYS A 83 -7.11 -24.71 -4.14
N ASP A 84 -8.02 -24.03 -3.47
CA ASP A 84 -9.18 -23.38 -4.09
C ASP A 84 -8.84 -21.95 -4.53
N LYS A 85 -8.74 -21.74 -5.85
CA LYS A 85 -8.50 -20.41 -6.42
C LYS A 85 -9.65 -19.43 -6.20
N GLY A 86 -10.86 -19.94 -5.96
CA GLY A 86 -12.06 -19.17 -5.63
C GLY A 86 -12.19 -18.78 -4.16
N SER A 87 -11.36 -19.35 -3.27
CA SER A 87 -11.40 -19.05 -1.85
C SER A 87 -11.20 -17.56 -1.57
N ARG A 88 -12.06 -17.02 -0.70
CA ARG A 88 -12.03 -15.61 -0.27
C ARG A 88 -12.22 -15.54 1.24
N PRO A 89 -11.14 -15.78 2.04
CA PRO A 89 -11.22 -15.65 3.49
C PRO A 89 -11.70 -14.27 3.89
N ALA A 90 -12.70 -14.21 4.77
CA ALA A 90 -13.31 -12.96 5.19
C ALA A 90 -12.33 -12.08 5.98
N ILE A 91 -12.33 -10.77 5.72
CA ILE A 91 -11.49 -9.78 6.39
C ILE A 91 -12.31 -8.89 7.32
N LYS A 92 -11.67 -8.38 8.37
CA LYS A 92 -12.26 -7.41 9.30
C LYS A 92 -12.05 -6.00 8.77
N GLY A 93 -13.15 -5.24 8.66
CA GLY A 93 -13.10 -3.83 8.27
C GLY A 93 -12.69 -3.60 6.82
N SER A 94 -12.41 -2.34 6.52
CA SER A 94 -11.95 -1.87 5.21
C SER A 94 -11.11 -0.60 5.38
N VAL A 95 -10.29 -0.28 4.38
CA VAL A 95 -9.57 0.99 4.34
C VAL A 95 -10.56 2.13 4.12
N LYS A 96 -10.65 3.00 5.12
CA LYS A 96 -11.45 4.23 4.99
C LYS A 96 -10.75 5.16 4.00
N ASN A 97 -11.54 5.76 3.11
CA ASN A 97 -11.03 6.75 2.14
C ASN A 97 -9.92 6.21 1.21
N MET A 98 -10.08 4.99 0.67
CA MET A 98 -9.16 4.40 -0.31
C MET A 98 -8.88 5.38 -1.48
N GLN A 99 -9.86 6.19 -1.86
CA GLN A 99 -9.73 7.18 -2.93
C GLN A 99 -8.67 8.27 -2.65
N GLY A 100 -8.33 8.49 -1.38
CA GLY A 100 -7.29 9.45 -0.98
C GLY A 100 -5.86 9.00 -1.24
N TYR A 101 -5.63 7.74 -1.62
CA TYR A 101 -4.30 7.20 -1.89
C TYR A 101 -4.04 7.10 -3.38
N GLU A 102 -2.82 7.43 -3.80
CA GLU A 102 -2.33 7.30 -5.18
C GLU A 102 -1.43 6.07 -5.35
N THR A 103 -0.71 5.68 -4.29
CA THR A 103 0.16 4.53 -4.25
C THR A 103 -0.26 3.58 -3.13
N VAL A 104 -0.39 2.30 -3.45
CA VAL A 104 -0.77 1.25 -2.50
C VAL A 104 0.24 0.12 -2.56
N TYR A 105 1.01 -0.06 -1.48
CA TYR A 105 1.81 -1.26 -1.29
C TYR A 105 0.93 -2.39 -0.74
N ILE A 106 1.09 -3.60 -1.27
CA ILE A 106 0.37 -4.79 -0.80
C ILE A 106 1.38 -5.85 -0.40
N GLY A 107 1.49 -6.11 0.91
CA GLY A 107 2.43 -7.05 1.51
C GLY A 107 1.80 -8.39 1.89
N PHE A 108 2.52 -9.49 1.66
CA PHE A 108 2.05 -10.82 2.00
C PHE A 108 3.19 -11.83 2.19
N PRO A 109 3.00 -12.87 3.01
CA PRO A 109 3.87 -14.05 2.96
C PRO A 109 3.56 -14.85 1.70
N ILE A 110 4.58 -15.42 1.04
CA ILE A 110 4.33 -16.30 -0.10
C ILE A 110 3.88 -17.66 0.42
N TRP A 111 2.69 -18.10 0.01
CA TRP A 111 2.14 -19.43 0.26
C TRP A 111 1.98 -20.16 -1.08
N TRP A 112 2.48 -21.41 -1.18
CA TRP A 112 2.43 -22.21 -2.41
C TRP A 112 2.83 -21.43 -3.67
N ASN A 113 3.94 -20.70 -3.56
CA ASN A 113 4.53 -19.90 -4.64
C ASN A 113 3.62 -18.76 -5.18
N THR A 114 2.57 -18.37 -4.44
CA THR A 114 1.70 -17.23 -4.80
C THR A 114 1.26 -16.45 -3.55
N CYS A 115 0.41 -15.44 -3.68
CA CYS A 115 -0.13 -14.72 -2.52
C CYS A 115 -1.26 -15.53 -1.84
N PRO A 116 -1.44 -15.40 -0.51
CA PRO A 116 -2.58 -15.98 0.20
C PRO A 116 -3.91 -15.44 -0.32
N ARG A 117 -4.96 -16.26 -0.31
CA ARG A 117 -6.28 -15.90 -0.87
C ARG A 117 -6.93 -14.71 -0.20
N ILE A 118 -6.58 -14.39 1.03
CA ILE A 118 -7.04 -13.19 1.73
C ILE A 118 -6.61 -11.88 1.02
N ILE A 119 -5.53 -11.90 0.25
CA ILE A 119 -5.08 -10.78 -0.58
C ILE A 119 -6.08 -10.54 -1.72
N ASN A 120 -6.61 -11.60 -2.32
CA ASN A 120 -7.67 -11.49 -3.32
C ASN A 120 -8.93 -10.85 -2.73
N THR A 121 -9.33 -11.28 -1.51
CA THR A 121 -10.45 -10.65 -0.79
C THR A 121 -10.24 -9.15 -0.60
N PHE A 122 -9.04 -8.75 -0.18
CA PHE A 122 -8.73 -7.32 0.01
C PHE A 122 -8.80 -6.53 -1.30
N ILE A 123 -8.22 -7.05 -2.38
CA ILE A 123 -8.22 -6.38 -3.70
C ILE A 123 -9.65 -6.21 -4.21
N GLU A 124 -10.49 -7.24 -4.07
CA GLU A 124 -11.87 -7.22 -4.54
C GLU A 124 -12.80 -6.34 -3.69
N ALA A 125 -12.44 -6.11 -2.42
CA ALA A 125 -13.18 -5.24 -1.51
C ALA A 125 -12.87 -3.74 -1.66
N HIS A 126 -11.85 -3.37 -2.46
CA HIS A 126 -11.39 -1.99 -2.57
C HIS A 126 -11.21 -1.56 -4.03
N ASP A 127 -11.59 -0.31 -4.33
CA ASP A 127 -11.34 0.27 -5.66
C ASP A 127 -9.88 0.73 -5.76
N LEU A 128 -9.09 -0.06 -6.49
CA LEU A 128 -7.67 0.20 -6.78
C LEU A 128 -7.44 0.82 -8.17
N LYS A 129 -8.51 1.15 -8.90
CA LYS A 129 -8.41 1.74 -10.23
C LYS A 129 -7.66 3.07 -10.19
N GLY A 130 -6.71 3.24 -11.11
CA GLY A 130 -5.92 4.47 -11.23
C GLY A 130 -4.85 4.66 -10.15
N LYS A 131 -4.63 3.67 -9.29
CA LYS A 131 -3.57 3.69 -8.27
C LYS A 131 -2.37 2.89 -8.74
N ALA A 132 -1.16 3.34 -8.39
CA ALA A 132 0.05 2.54 -8.53
C ALA A 132 0.04 1.47 -7.42
N VAL A 133 -0.08 0.18 -7.80
CA VAL A 133 -0.11 -0.92 -6.83
C VAL A 133 1.20 -1.69 -6.87
N ILE A 134 1.88 -1.77 -5.73
CA ILE A 134 3.24 -2.29 -5.61
C ILE A 134 3.24 -3.50 -4.67
N PRO A 135 3.37 -4.73 -5.18
CA PRO A 135 3.45 -5.91 -4.32
C PRO A 135 4.80 -5.98 -3.58
N PHE A 136 4.77 -6.41 -2.33
CA PHE A 136 5.98 -6.87 -1.64
C PHE A 136 5.70 -8.15 -0.87
N ALA A 137 6.72 -8.96 -0.68
CA ALA A 137 6.52 -10.23 -0.03
C ALA A 137 7.66 -10.62 0.90
N THR A 138 7.35 -11.51 1.83
CA THR A 138 8.31 -12.31 2.59
C THR A 138 8.12 -13.79 2.26
N SER A 139 9.20 -14.57 2.25
CA SER A 139 9.13 -15.98 1.87
C SER A 139 10.24 -16.78 2.53
N GLY A 140 10.02 -18.08 2.74
CA GLY A 140 11.06 -19.00 3.14
C GLY A 140 12.05 -19.33 2.01
N SER A 141 11.57 -19.45 0.76
CA SER A 141 12.40 -19.85 -0.37
C SER A 141 11.92 -19.38 -1.75
N SER A 142 10.65 -18.99 -1.90
CA SER A 142 10.09 -18.63 -3.20
C SER A 142 10.40 -17.18 -3.57
N SER A 143 10.61 -16.91 -4.87
CA SER A 143 10.65 -15.55 -5.39
C SER A 143 9.24 -14.94 -5.47
N ILE A 144 9.15 -13.62 -5.57
CA ILE A 144 7.87 -12.92 -5.71
C ILE A 144 7.30 -13.00 -7.14
N SER A 145 8.09 -13.39 -8.12
CA SER A 145 7.76 -13.29 -9.56
C SER A 145 6.45 -13.98 -9.93
N ASN A 146 6.23 -15.21 -9.42
CA ASN A 146 4.99 -15.94 -9.71
C ASN A 146 3.76 -15.28 -9.07
N SER A 147 3.90 -14.78 -7.83
CA SER A 147 2.84 -14.02 -7.17
C SER A 147 2.43 -12.77 -7.97
N CYS A 148 3.42 -12.01 -8.45
CA CYS A 148 3.16 -10.83 -9.29
C CYS A 148 2.49 -11.21 -10.62
N SER A 149 2.91 -12.30 -11.25
CA SER A 149 2.32 -12.78 -12.49
C SER A 149 0.86 -13.22 -12.29
N ASP A 150 0.58 -13.93 -11.19
CA ASP A 150 -0.77 -14.36 -10.83
C ASP A 150 -1.70 -13.15 -10.56
N LEU A 151 -1.22 -12.16 -9.80
CA LEU A 151 -1.98 -10.94 -9.53
C LEU A 151 -2.28 -10.15 -10.80
N LYS A 152 -1.30 -9.95 -11.68
CA LYS A 152 -1.49 -9.28 -12.97
C LYS A 152 -2.49 -10.00 -13.86
N ARG A 153 -2.43 -11.33 -13.91
CA ARG A 153 -3.37 -12.15 -14.70
C ARG A 153 -4.79 -12.10 -14.14
N THR A 154 -4.93 -12.10 -12.80
CA THR A 154 -6.23 -12.12 -12.14
C THR A 154 -6.90 -10.75 -12.18
N TYR A 155 -6.11 -9.68 -12.05
CA TYR A 155 -6.59 -8.30 -11.99
C TYR A 155 -5.89 -7.41 -13.03
N PRO A 156 -6.14 -7.60 -14.34
CA PRO A 156 -5.40 -6.92 -15.41
C PRO A 156 -5.66 -5.42 -15.49
N ASN A 157 -6.73 -4.93 -14.88
CA ASN A 157 -7.11 -3.51 -14.90
C ASN A 157 -6.44 -2.68 -13.78
N ILE A 158 -5.61 -3.30 -12.93
CA ILE A 158 -4.84 -2.62 -11.89
C ILE A 158 -3.45 -2.26 -12.44
N ASP A 159 -2.99 -1.04 -12.17
CA ASP A 159 -1.64 -0.59 -12.54
C ASP A 159 -0.57 -1.18 -11.61
N TRP A 160 -0.24 -2.45 -11.86
CA TRP A 160 0.77 -3.19 -11.13
C TRP A 160 2.17 -2.69 -11.44
N LYS A 161 2.88 -2.24 -10.43
CA LYS A 161 4.31 -1.93 -10.51
C LYS A 161 5.16 -3.17 -10.19
N GLU A 162 6.47 -3.03 -10.31
CA GLU A 162 7.40 -4.10 -9.99
C GLU A 162 7.37 -4.43 -8.49
N GLY A 163 7.13 -5.70 -8.18
CA GLY A 163 7.11 -6.19 -6.80
C GLY A 163 8.50 -6.58 -6.30
N LYS A 164 8.69 -6.58 -4.97
CA LYS A 164 9.98 -6.92 -4.35
C LYS A 164 9.84 -7.91 -3.21
N LEU A 165 10.75 -8.89 -3.18
CA LEU A 165 10.93 -9.76 -2.02
C LEU A 165 11.78 -9.01 -0.98
N LEU A 166 11.26 -8.90 0.23
CA LEU A 166 11.86 -8.06 1.28
C LEU A 166 12.32 -8.86 2.51
N ASN A 167 12.74 -10.11 2.31
CA ASN A 167 13.33 -10.90 3.37
C ASN A 167 14.59 -10.23 3.92
N GLY A 168 14.60 -9.93 5.23
CA GLY A 168 15.76 -9.32 5.86
C GLY A 168 16.17 -7.95 5.31
N ALA A 169 15.27 -7.26 4.59
CA ALA A 169 15.54 -5.92 4.06
C ALA A 169 15.84 -4.96 5.21
N THR A 170 16.95 -4.22 5.07
CA THR A 170 17.31 -3.15 6.00
C THR A 170 16.54 -1.88 5.70
N LYS A 171 16.50 -0.95 6.64
CA LYS A 171 15.90 0.38 6.40
C LYS A 171 16.52 1.07 5.19
N GLN A 172 17.84 0.96 4.99
CA GLN A 172 18.52 1.52 3.82
C GLN A 172 18.09 0.87 2.50
N ASP A 173 17.81 -0.45 2.49
CA ASP A 173 17.28 -1.14 1.30
C ASP A 173 15.88 -0.66 0.95
N LEU A 174 15.05 -0.39 1.96
CA LEU A 174 13.72 0.18 1.77
C LEU A 174 13.79 1.62 1.28
N GLU A 175 14.65 2.47 1.85
CA GLU A 175 14.87 3.85 1.41
C GLU A 175 15.31 3.96 -0.05
N LYS A 176 16.10 2.99 -0.53
CA LYS A 176 16.50 2.93 -1.95
C LYS A 176 15.36 2.47 -2.85
N TRP A 177 14.46 1.65 -2.33
CA TRP A 177 13.37 1.08 -3.12
C TRP A 177 12.17 2.02 -3.28
N VAL A 178 11.85 2.82 -2.29
CA VAL A 178 10.71 3.76 -2.33
C VAL A 178 11.02 5.06 -3.08
N LYS A 179 12.27 5.31 -3.45
CA LYS A 179 12.72 6.45 -4.28
C LYS A 179 12.49 6.18 -5.76
#